data_3dab31af2a737a4b1bdb888c208e57ff
#
_entry.id   3dab31af2a737a4b1bdb888c208e57ff
#
_cell.length_a   1.000
_cell.length_b   1.000
_cell.length_c   1.000
_cell.angle_alpha   90.00
_cell.angle_beta   90.00
_cell.angle_gamma   90.00
#
_symmetry.space_group_name_H-M   'P 1'
#
loop_
_entity.id
_entity.type
_entity.pdbx_description
1 polymer ?
#
loop_
_entity_poly.entity_id
_entity_poly.type
_entity_poly.pdbx_seq_one_letter_code
_entity_poly.pdbx_strand_id
1 'polypeptide(L)'
;MRTDVRAFLVASSGERAADYVRQLIFDGELRPGDRVPQDRIATDLGMSKIPLREALVALGREGWVTLEPNRGVFVNAVDEEVVRDQFQLFALLFGFAARRCIEHDDPALLEELTRMSEALADSSDPEEIDSIVYAFHWAVAGGARSARLTAVLRGMSAYFPGTFFSLSGASDDIERRAMRALLDAIRQRDADAAVATYERLMNELVDIAIKRLRDRGLFDQG
;
A
#
# COMPACT_ATOMS: atom_id res chain seq x y z
N MET A 1 25.67 10.86 -6.46
CA MET A 1 24.85 10.64 -7.67
C MET A 1 23.45 10.29 -7.16
N ARG A 2 22.55 11.27 -7.10
CA ARG A 2 21.19 11.09 -6.58
C ARG A 2 20.44 10.20 -7.56
N THR A 3 20.14 8.99 -7.14
CA THR A 3 19.21 8.11 -7.88
C THR A 3 17.81 8.62 -7.61
N ASP A 4 17.25 9.33 -8.59
CA ASP A 4 15.88 9.85 -8.55
C ASP A 4 14.92 8.66 -8.56
N VAL A 5 14.36 8.34 -7.40
CA VAL A 5 13.43 7.21 -7.20
C VAL A 5 12.16 7.37 -8.07
N ARG A 6 11.82 8.60 -8.48
CA ARG A 6 10.72 8.87 -9.43
C ARG A 6 10.99 8.38 -10.85
N ALA A 7 12.26 8.17 -11.25
CA ALA A 7 12.61 7.72 -12.60
C ALA A 7 12.31 6.22 -12.86
N PHE A 8 12.04 5.42 -11.82
CA PHE A 8 11.71 3.98 -11.95
C PHE A 8 10.21 3.67 -11.99
N LEU A 9 9.34 4.67 -11.84
CA LEU A 9 7.89 4.49 -11.79
C LEU A 9 7.18 5.21 -12.93
N VAL A 10 7.56 4.92 -14.16
CA VAL A 10 6.62 5.10 -15.27
C VAL A 10 5.73 3.85 -15.27
N ALA A 11 4.65 3.89 -14.48
CA ALA A 11 3.63 2.85 -14.51
C ALA A 11 3.15 2.67 -15.95
N SER A 12 3.02 1.42 -16.39
CA SER A 12 2.45 1.13 -17.71
C SER A 12 1.04 1.72 -17.82
N SER A 13 0.55 1.95 -19.03
CA SER A 13 -0.83 2.44 -19.21
C SER A 13 -1.86 1.51 -18.57
N GLY A 14 -1.58 0.21 -18.54
CA GLY A 14 -2.44 -0.78 -17.85
C GLY A 14 -2.40 -0.63 -16.32
N GLU A 15 -1.23 -0.45 -15.71
CA GLU A 15 -1.09 -0.21 -14.27
C GLU A 15 -1.82 1.07 -13.86
N ARG A 16 -1.63 2.16 -14.59
CA ARG A 16 -2.36 3.43 -14.34
C ARG A 16 -3.87 3.26 -14.42
N ALA A 17 -4.36 2.47 -15.37
CA ALA A 17 -5.78 2.18 -15.49
C ALA A 17 -6.29 1.33 -14.34
N ALA A 18 -5.53 0.33 -13.90
CA ALA A 18 -5.88 -0.49 -12.74
C ALA A 18 -5.94 0.34 -11.46
N ASP A 19 -4.94 1.18 -11.21
CA ASP A 19 -4.89 2.06 -10.05
C ASP A 19 -6.07 3.05 -10.02
N TYR A 20 -6.41 3.62 -11.17
CA TYR A 20 -7.55 4.52 -11.28
C TYR A 20 -8.89 3.82 -10.97
N VAL A 21 -9.09 2.61 -11.51
CA VAL A 21 -10.30 1.82 -11.20
C VAL A 21 -10.36 1.46 -9.70
N ARG A 22 -9.25 1.03 -9.10
CA ARG A 22 -9.20 0.77 -7.65
C ARG A 22 -9.54 2.03 -6.86
N GLN A 23 -9.01 3.20 -7.27
CA GLN A 23 -9.32 4.48 -6.63
C GLN A 23 -10.80 4.80 -6.68
N LEU A 24 -11.45 4.64 -7.84
CA LEU A 24 -12.91 4.85 -7.98
C LEU A 24 -13.72 3.93 -7.06
N ILE A 25 -13.27 2.68 -6.88
CA ILE A 25 -13.91 1.73 -5.95
C ILE A 25 -13.69 2.21 -4.51
N PHE A 26 -12.44 2.51 -4.12
CA PHE A 26 -12.10 2.94 -2.77
C PHE A 26 -12.79 4.24 -2.36
N ASP A 27 -12.99 5.17 -3.31
CA ASP A 27 -13.69 6.44 -3.06
C ASP A 27 -15.21 6.27 -3.02
N GLY A 28 -15.72 5.06 -3.33
CA GLY A 28 -17.14 4.75 -3.35
C GLY A 28 -17.88 5.34 -4.57
N GLU A 29 -17.13 5.79 -5.59
CA GLU A 29 -17.70 6.21 -6.89
C GLU A 29 -18.18 5.00 -7.71
N LEU A 30 -17.51 3.86 -7.54
CA LEU A 30 -17.94 2.56 -8.04
C LEU A 30 -18.22 1.65 -6.86
N ARG A 31 -19.45 1.16 -6.74
CA ARG A 31 -19.91 0.30 -5.64
C ARG A 31 -20.00 -1.14 -6.06
N PRO A 32 -19.99 -2.09 -5.11
CA PRO A 32 -20.28 -3.49 -5.41
C PRO A 32 -21.55 -3.67 -6.26
N GLY A 33 -21.45 -4.44 -7.34
CA GLY A 33 -22.51 -4.63 -8.33
C GLY A 33 -22.57 -3.60 -9.46
N ASP A 34 -21.88 -2.47 -9.34
CA ASP A 34 -21.85 -1.48 -10.41
C ASP A 34 -21.12 -1.99 -11.63
N ARG A 35 -21.61 -1.64 -12.80
CA ARG A 35 -20.92 -1.90 -14.06
C ARG A 35 -19.80 -0.89 -14.27
N VAL A 36 -18.57 -1.34 -14.48
CA VAL A 36 -17.42 -0.48 -14.74
C VAL A 36 -17.61 0.30 -16.06
N PRO A 37 -17.63 1.64 -16.01
CA PRO A 37 -17.92 2.51 -17.19
C PRO A 37 -16.66 2.66 -18.05
N GLN A 38 -16.27 1.62 -18.80
CA GLN A 38 -15.02 1.55 -19.55
C GLN A 38 -14.78 2.74 -20.50
N ASP A 39 -15.84 3.24 -21.16
CA ASP A 39 -15.73 4.35 -22.10
C ASP A 39 -15.38 5.67 -21.39
N ARG A 40 -16.03 5.93 -20.25
CA ARG A 40 -15.71 7.08 -19.39
C ARG A 40 -14.27 7.00 -18.90
N ILE A 41 -13.86 5.88 -18.34
CA ILE A 41 -12.51 5.69 -17.76
C ILE A 41 -11.43 5.86 -18.83
N ALA A 42 -11.62 5.29 -20.02
CA ALA A 42 -10.68 5.46 -21.13
C ALA A 42 -10.56 6.94 -21.55
N THR A 43 -11.66 7.68 -21.54
CA THR A 43 -11.69 9.12 -21.84
C THR A 43 -11.00 9.92 -20.74
N ASP A 44 -11.31 9.67 -19.47
CA ASP A 44 -10.75 10.39 -18.32
C ASP A 44 -9.21 10.22 -18.25
N LEU A 45 -8.71 9.03 -18.60
CA LEU A 45 -7.28 8.75 -18.61
C LEU A 45 -6.56 9.07 -19.93
N GLY A 46 -7.29 9.50 -20.96
CA GLY A 46 -6.75 9.82 -22.28
C GLY A 46 -6.08 8.61 -22.96
N MET A 47 -6.64 7.40 -22.76
CA MET A 47 -6.05 6.15 -23.27
C MET A 47 -7.03 5.36 -24.15
N SER A 48 -6.49 4.43 -24.94
CA SER A 48 -7.31 3.48 -25.70
C SER A 48 -7.94 2.42 -24.79
N LYS A 49 -8.95 1.69 -25.31
CA LYS A 49 -9.61 0.62 -24.55
C LYS A 49 -8.72 -0.61 -24.33
N ILE A 50 -7.62 -0.78 -25.07
CA ILE A 50 -6.77 -1.97 -24.95
C ILE A 50 -6.10 -2.03 -23.58
N PRO A 51 -5.30 -1.01 -23.13
CA PRO A 51 -4.67 -1.05 -21.81
C PRO A 51 -5.71 -1.10 -20.67
N LEU A 52 -6.89 -0.48 -20.84
CA LEU A 52 -7.95 -0.60 -19.85
C LEU A 52 -8.50 -2.04 -19.74
N ARG A 53 -8.65 -2.74 -20.84
CA ARG A 53 -9.08 -4.16 -20.81
C ARG A 53 -8.04 -5.05 -20.14
N GLU A 54 -6.76 -4.82 -20.40
CA GLU A 54 -5.67 -5.54 -19.73
C GLU A 54 -5.70 -5.29 -18.22
N ALA A 55 -5.89 -4.03 -17.80
CA ALA A 55 -6.09 -3.65 -16.41
C ALA A 55 -7.29 -4.36 -15.77
N LEU A 56 -8.44 -4.39 -16.45
CA LEU A 56 -9.64 -5.06 -15.94
C LEU A 56 -9.47 -6.57 -15.82
N VAL A 57 -8.69 -7.21 -16.70
CA VAL A 57 -8.34 -8.63 -16.58
C VAL A 57 -7.44 -8.86 -15.35
N ALA A 58 -6.47 -7.97 -15.10
CA ALA A 58 -5.63 -8.03 -13.90
C ALA A 58 -6.48 -7.86 -12.63
N LEU A 59 -7.34 -6.84 -12.58
CA LEU A 59 -8.26 -6.59 -11.48
C LEU A 59 -9.25 -7.74 -11.24
N GLY A 60 -9.64 -8.45 -12.29
CA GLY A 60 -10.46 -9.65 -12.17
C GLY A 60 -9.72 -10.81 -11.51
N ARG A 61 -8.42 -10.98 -11.78
CA ARG A 61 -7.57 -11.98 -11.10
C ARG A 61 -7.31 -11.63 -9.64
N GLU A 62 -7.30 -10.35 -9.32
CA GLU A 62 -7.14 -9.82 -7.97
C GLU A 62 -8.47 -9.84 -7.17
N GLY A 63 -9.60 -10.13 -7.82
CA GLY A 63 -10.91 -10.19 -7.16
C GLY A 63 -11.67 -8.87 -7.07
N TRP A 64 -11.14 -7.76 -7.60
CA TRP A 64 -11.82 -6.45 -7.57
C TRP A 64 -13.04 -6.37 -8.45
N VAL A 65 -13.03 -7.08 -9.56
CA VAL A 65 -14.10 -7.07 -10.55
C VAL A 65 -14.37 -8.47 -11.09
N THR A 66 -15.57 -8.69 -11.58
CA THR A 66 -15.95 -9.89 -12.34
C THR A 66 -16.18 -9.53 -13.80
N LEU A 67 -15.52 -10.26 -14.72
CA LEU A 67 -15.73 -10.11 -16.15
C LEU A 67 -16.83 -11.06 -16.59
N GLU A 68 -17.99 -10.52 -16.96
CA GLU A 68 -19.11 -11.31 -17.47
C GLU A 68 -19.14 -11.26 -19.02
N PRO A 69 -19.06 -12.41 -19.71
CA PRO A 69 -19.12 -12.44 -21.17
C PRO A 69 -20.38 -11.77 -21.69
N ASN A 70 -20.23 -10.88 -22.66
CA ASN A 70 -21.30 -10.10 -23.31
C ASN A 70 -22.10 -9.15 -22.40
N ARG A 71 -21.85 -9.11 -21.08
CA ARG A 71 -22.56 -8.24 -20.13
C ARG A 71 -21.68 -7.07 -19.65
N GLY A 72 -20.38 -7.29 -19.56
CA GLY A 72 -19.42 -6.27 -19.16
C GLY A 72 -18.57 -6.69 -17.96
N VAL A 73 -18.08 -5.68 -17.25
CA VAL A 73 -17.27 -5.85 -16.05
C VAL A 73 -18.00 -5.23 -14.87
N PHE A 74 -18.10 -5.93 -13.77
CA PHE A 74 -18.84 -5.53 -12.58
C PHE A 74 -17.92 -5.51 -11.36
N VAL A 75 -18.11 -4.53 -10.48
CA VAL A 75 -17.35 -4.40 -9.22
C VAL A 75 -17.79 -5.48 -8.25
N ASN A 76 -16.83 -6.15 -7.62
CA ASN A 76 -17.10 -7.12 -6.56
C ASN A 76 -17.21 -6.41 -5.20
N ALA A 77 -17.92 -7.04 -4.25
CA ALA A 77 -17.81 -6.65 -2.86
C ALA A 77 -16.41 -6.97 -2.32
N VAL A 78 -15.90 -6.13 -1.43
CA VAL A 78 -14.66 -6.41 -0.72
C VAL A 78 -14.97 -7.34 0.46
N ASP A 79 -14.17 -8.38 0.63
CA ASP A 79 -14.25 -9.27 1.78
C ASP A 79 -13.39 -8.71 2.92
N GLU A 80 -13.97 -8.55 4.10
CA GLU A 80 -13.24 -8.06 5.29
C GLU A 80 -12.09 -8.99 5.67
N GLU A 81 -12.27 -10.31 5.52
CA GLU A 81 -11.23 -11.30 5.81
C GLU A 81 -10.03 -11.13 4.86
N VAL A 82 -10.28 -10.89 3.58
CA VAL A 82 -9.22 -10.58 2.59
C VAL A 82 -8.44 -9.32 2.97
N VAL A 83 -9.12 -8.29 3.49
CA VAL A 83 -8.43 -7.08 3.98
C VAL A 83 -7.54 -7.42 5.17
N ARG A 84 -8.02 -8.19 6.15
CA ARG A 84 -7.25 -8.61 7.31
C ARG A 84 -6.04 -9.46 6.92
N ASP A 85 -6.23 -10.42 6.04
CA ASP A 85 -5.14 -11.27 5.51
C ASP A 85 -4.07 -10.42 4.84
N GLN A 86 -4.45 -9.43 4.04
CA GLN A 86 -3.51 -8.53 3.38
C GLN A 86 -2.61 -7.80 4.38
N PHE A 87 -3.18 -7.25 5.47
CA PHE A 87 -2.40 -6.58 6.52
C PHE A 87 -1.50 -7.55 7.28
N GLN A 88 -1.97 -8.77 7.57
CA GLN A 88 -1.15 -9.80 8.21
C GLN A 88 0.03 -10.21 7.32
N LEU A 89 -0.18 -10.38 6.02
CA LEU A 89 0.90 -10.66 5.08
C LEU A 89 1.92 -9.52 5.01
N PHE A 90 1.47 -8.26 5.06
CA PHE A 90 2.39 -7.12 5.16
C PHE A 90 3.20 -7.15 6.46
N ALA A 91 2.58 -7.48 7.60
CA ALA A 91 3.30 -7.62 8.87
C ALA A 91 4.45 -8.64 8.76
N LEU A 92 4.17 -9.81 8.17
CA LEU A 92 5.17 -10.86 7.96
C LEU A 92 6.30 -10.41 7.03
N LEU A 93 5.97 -9.77 5.91
CA LEU A 93 6.97 -9.36 4.91
C LEU A 93 7.82 -8.18 5.37
N PHE A 94 7.22 -7.16 6.00
CA PHE A 94 7.98 -6.05 6.56
C PHE A 94 8.76 -6.46 7.82
N GLY A 95 8.22 -7.38 8.64
CA GLY A 95 8.96 -7.99 9.75
C GLY A 95 10.19 -8.75 9.25
N PHE A 96 10.06 -9.53 8.17
CA PHE A 96 11.20 -10.17 7.51
C PHE A 96 12.19 -9.12 6.97
N ALA A 97 11.70 -8.03 6.37
CA ALA A 97 12.55 -6.94 5.87
C ALA A 97 13.37 -6.32 7.01
N ALA A 98 12.74 -6.00 8.14
CA ALA A 98 13.39 -5.40 9.30
C ALA A 98 14.46 -6.30 9.89
N ARG A 99 14.20 -7.61 10.02
CA ARG A 99 15.19 -8.61 10.45
C ARG A 99 16.42 -8.60 9.54
N ARG A 100 16.21 -8.64 8.22
CA ARG A 100 17.29 -8.58 7.23
C ARG A 100 18.04 -7.25 7.25
N CYS A 101 17.32 -6.14 7.45
CA CYS A 101 17.91 -4.81 7.60
C CYS A 101 18.89 -4.77 8.78
N ILE A 102 18.48 -5.33 9.93
CA ILE A 102 19.32 -5.44 11.15
C ILE A 102 20.54 -6.34 10.89
N GLU A 103 20.38 -7.48 10.21
CA GLU A 103 21.48 -8.38 9.85
C GLU A 103 22.53 -7.70 8.96
N HIS A 104 22.11 -6.82 8.06
CA HIS A 104 23.01 -6.11 7.15
C HIS A 104 23.74 -4.94 7.78
N ASP A 105 23.23 -4.40 8.89
CA ASP A 105 23.87 -3.38 9.73
C ASP A 105 24.46 -2.20 8.93
N ASP A 106 23.62 -1.57 8.12
CA ASP A 106 24.03 -0.47 7.23
C ASP A 106 23.92 0.88 7.95
N PRO A 107 25.06 1.54 8.33
CA PRO A 107 25.02 2.80 9.04
C PRO A 107 24.39 3.94 8.24
N ALA A 108 24.54 3.92 6.91
CA ALA A 108 23.94 4.95 6.05
C ALA A 108 22.41 4.86 6.03
N LEU A 109 21.88 3.63 6.02
CA LEU A 109 20.45 3.40 6.13
C LEU A 109 19.92 3.83 7.50
N LEU A 110 20.65 3.52 8.58
CA LEU A 110 20.26 3.92 9.93
C LEU A 110 20.20 5.47 10.06
N GLU A 111 21.15 6.17 9.47
CA GLU A 111 21.15 7.65 9.43
C GLU A 111 19.96 8.17 8.61
N GLU A 112 19.63 7.55 7.48
CA GLU A 112 18.49 7.90 6.64
C GLU A 112 17.17 7.72 7.39
N LEU A 113 16.96 6.57 8.04
CA LEU A 113 15.77 6.27 8.84
C LEU A 113 15.64 7.23 10.04
N THR A 114 16.75 7.63 10.64
CA THR A 114 16.77 8.62 11.73
C THR A 114 16.24 9.97 11.23
N ARG A 115 16.77 10.48 10.12
CA ARG A 115 16.31 11.76 9.53
C ARG A 115 14.82 11.72 9.16
N MET A 116 14.33 10.60 8.62
CA MET A 116 12.91 10.44 8.31
C MET A 116 12.05 10.46 9.58
N SER A 117 12.49 9.81 10.66
CA SER A 117 11.75 9.79 11.93
C SER A 117 11.71 11.17 12.59
N GLU A 118 12.78 11.96 12.49
CA GLU A 118 12.83 13.34 12.95
C GLU A 118 11.93 14.25 12.13
N ALA A 119 12.01 14.17 10.80
CA ALA A 119 11.13 14.93 9.90
C ALA A 119 9.66 14.63 10.15
N LEU A 120 9.30 13.36 10.39
CA LEU A 120 7.93 12.98 10.72
C LEU A 120 7.47 13.57 12.06
N ALA A 121 8.37 13.68 13.05
CA ALA A 121 8.04 14.26 14.35
C ALA A 121 7.68 15.76 14.24
N ASP A 122 8.31 16.47 13.32
CA ASP A 122 8.17 17.91 13.14
C ASP A 122 7.06 18.30 12.14
N SER A 123 6.64 17.38 11.27
CA SER A 123 5.64 17.67 10.24
C SER A 123 4.22 17.63 10.81
N SER A 124 3.38 18.56 10.33
CA SER A 124 1.93 18.57 10.54
C SER A 124 1.15 18.58 9.20
N ASP A 125 1.84 18.54 8.07
CA ASP A 125 1.25 18.46 6.74
C ASP A 125 0.92 16.99 6.41
N PRO A 126 -0.37 16.64 6.18
CA PRO A 126 -0.77 15.26 5.88
C PRO A 126 -0.08 14.66 4.66
N GLU A 127 0.14 15.44 3.59
CA GLU A 127 0.81 14.92 2.37
C GLU A 127 2.29 14.63 2.64
N GLU A 128 2.95 15.47 3.43
CA GLU A 128 4.33 15.28 3.84
C GLU A 128 4.44 14.05 4.77
N ILE A 129 3.55 13.91 5.75
CA ILE A 129 3.48 12.76 6.65
C ILE A 129 3.36 11.46 5.84
N ASP A 130 2.41 11.39 4.93
CA ASP A 130 2.19 10.22 4.08
C ASP A 130 3.43 9.87 3.25
N SER A 131 4.10 10.89 2.69
CA SER A 131 5.32 10.72 1.91
C SER A 131 6.48 10.16 2.74
N ILE A 132 6.67 10.69 3.96
CA ILE A 132 7.73 10.25 4.88
C ILE A 132 7.47 8.81 5.34
N VAL A 133 6.26 8.50 5.77
CA VAL A 133 5.86 7.16 6.21
C VAL A 133 6.11 6.13 5.10
N TYR A 134 5.64 6.41 3.90
CA TYR A 134 5.88 5.55 2.74
C TYR A 134 7.38 5.34 2.47
N ALA A 135 8.16 6.43 2.45
CA ALA A 135 9.60 6.36 2.19
C ALA A 135 10.34 5.56 3.26
N PHE A 136 9.97 5.71 4.54
CA PHE A 136 10.58 4.99 5.66
C PHE A 136 10.40 3.47 5.52
N HIS A 137 9.17 3.00 5.32
CA HIS A 137 8.90 1.56 5.20
C HIS A 137 9.58 0.95 3.97
N TRP A 138 9.62 1.69 2.85
CA TRP A 138 10.35 1.24 1.66
C TRP A 138 11.87 1.28 1.83
N ALA A 139 12.42 2.18 2.65
CA ALA A 139 13.83 2.18 3.00
C ALA A 139 14.19 0.95 3.83
N VAL A 140 13.35 0.57 4.81
CA VAL A 140 13.50 -0.70 5.56
C VAL A 140 13.44 -1.91 4.62
N ALA A 141 12.46 -1.94 3.70
CA ALA A 141 12.35 -3.02 2.70
C ALA A 141 13.58 -3.09 1.79
N GLY A 142 14.12 -1.93 1.38
CA GLY A 142 15.37 -1.82 0.61
C GLY A 142 16.59 -2.33 1.38
N GLY A 143 16.66 -2.03 2.68
CA GLY A 143 17.71 -2.50 3.59
C GLY A 143 17.79 -4.02 3.71
N ALA A 144 16.71 -4.73 3.44
CA ALA A 144 16.71 -6.20 3.35
C ALA A 144 17.58 -6.73 2.18
N ARG A 145 17.95 -5.91 1.20
CA ARG A 145 18.75 -6.25 0.01
C ARG A 145 18.22 -7.49 -0.73
N SER A 146 16.90 -7.65 -0.77
CA SER A 146 16.20 -8.77 -1.40
C SER A 146 15.30 -8.29 -2.54
N ALA A 147 15.75 -8.45 -3.78
CA ALA A 147 14.94 -8.11 -4.95
C ALA A 147 13.63 -8.89 -5.01
N ARG A 148 13.63 -10.14 -4.51
CA ARG A 148 12.42 -10.99 -4.44
C ARG A 148 11.40 -10.41 -3.48
N LEU A 149 11.83 -10.04 -2.26
CA LEU A 149 10.96 -9.41 -1.26
C LEU A 149 10.36 -8.10 -1.82
N THR A 150 11.20 -7.24 -2.39
CA THR A 150 10.75 -5.98 -2.99
C THR A 150 9.71 -6.20 -4.09
N ALA A 151 9.89 -7.21 -4.95
CA ALA A 151 8.92 -7.54 -5.99
C ALA A 151 7.58 -8.01 -5.41
N VAL A 152 7.60 -8.85 -4.38
CA VAL A 152 6.37 -9.31 -3.68
C VAL A 152 5.66 -8.15 -3.02
N LEU A 153 6.37 -7.32 -2.24
CA LEU A 153 5.81 -6.15 -1.57
C LEU A 153 5.18 -5.17 -2.57
N ARG A 154 5.82 -4.91 -3.71
CA ARG A 154 5.25 -4.05 -4.76
C ARG A 154 3.95 -4.62 -5.33
N GLY A 155 3.94 -5.92 -5.63
CA GLY A 155 2.72 -6.59 -6.10
C GLY A 155 1.58 -6.51 -5.11
N MET A 156 1.87 -6.68 -3.82
CA MET A 156 0.87 -6.56 -2.76
C MET A 156 0.42 -5.12 -2.53
N SER A 157 1.34 -4.14 -2.56
CA SER A 157 1.02 -2.72 -2.38
C SER A 157 0.11 -2.17 -3.49
N ALA A 158 0.13 -2.77 -4.68
CA ALA A 158 -0.77 -2.41 -5.76
C ALA A 158 -2.24 -2.80 -5.48
N TYR A 159 -2.50 -3.66 -4.50
CA TYR A 159 -3.87 -4.08 -4.16
C TYR A 159 -4.70 -2.92 -3.57
N PHE A 160 -4.10 -2.05 -2.75
CA PHE A 160 -4.79 -0.87 -2.21
C PHE A 160 -4.28 0.41 -2.90
N PRO A 161 -5.17 1.24 -3.47
CA PRO A 161 -4.78 2.50 -4.08
C PRO A 161 -4.31 3.50 -3.02
N GLY A 162 -3.37 4.34 -3.42
CA GLY A 162 -2.72 5.27 -2.53
C GLY A 162 -1.51 4.66 -1.82
N THR A 163 -0.95 5.36 -0.87
CA THR A 163 0.08 4.79 -0.03
C THR A 163 -0.60 3.87 0.98
N PHE A 164 -0.25 2.60 0.97
CA PHE A 164 -0.80 1.58 1.86
C PHE A 164 -0.80 2.00 3.35
N PHE A 165 0.22 2.76 3.73
CA PHE A 165 0.37 3.31 5.07
C PHE A 165 -0.41 4.64 5.27
N SER A 166 -0.88 5.27 4.18
CA SER A 166 -1.58 6.54 4.26
C SER A 166 -3.08 6.33 4.47
N LEU A 167 -3.45 6.21 5.70
CA LEU A 167 -4.85 6.33 6.12
C LEU A 167 -5.17 7.77 6.59
N SER A 168 -4.47 8.75 6.02
CA SER A 168 -4.42 10.19 6.21
C SER A 168 -5.11 10.73 7.48
N GLY A 169 -4.32 11.20 8.43
CA GLY A 169 -4.75 11.79 9.70
C GLY A 169 -5.15 10.78 10.77
N ALA A 170 -5.84 9.69 10.42
CA ALA A 170 -6.28 8.69 11.39
C ALA A 170 -5.17 7.74 11.85
N SER A 171 -4.09 7.60 11.06
CA SER A 171 -2.95 6.71 11.34
C SER A 171 -1.71 7.45 11.82
N ASP A 172 -1.65 8.79 11.77
CA ASP A 172 -0.43 9.56 11.98
C ASP A 172 0.25 9.26 13.32
N ASP A 173 -0.50 9.22 14.41
CA ASP A 173 0.05 8.91 15.73
C ASP A 173 0.52 7.45 15.85
N ILE A 174 -0.15 6.53 15.16
CA ILE A 174 0.22 5.11 15.12
C ILE A 174 1.56 4.99 14.38
N GLU A 175 1.68 5.62 13.22
CA GLU A 175 2.89 5.62 12.41
C GLU A 175 4.07 6.27 13.12
N ARG A 176 3.86 7.43 13.76
CA ARG A 176 4.90 8.10 14.56
C ARG A 176 5.44 7.20 15.68
N ARG A 177 4.57 6.47 16.38
CA ARG A 177 4.98 5.52 17.41
C ARG A 177 5.72 4.32 16.81
N ALA A 178 5.21 3.77 15.71
CA ALA A 178 5.79 2.61 15.06
C ALA A 178 7.18 2.91 14.48
N MET A 179 7.34 4.03 13.76
CA MET A 179 8.64 4.41 13.19
C MET A 179 9.71 4.63 14.27
N ARG A 180 9.35 5.28 15.40
CA ARG A 180 10.27 5.41 16.55
C ARG A 180 10.66 4.05 17.11
N ALA A 181 9.68 3.18 17.36
CA ALA A 181 9.93 1.85 17.90
C ALA A 181 10.79 0.97 16.96
N LEU A 182 10.54 1.07 15.63
CA LEU A 182 11.36 0.38 14.62
C LEU A 182 12.79 0.90 14.61
N LEU A 183 12.98 2.22 14.65
CA LEU A 183 14.29 2.84 14.68
C LEU A 183 15.09 2.41 15.94
N ASP A 184 14.44 2.37 17.10
CA ASP A 184 15.05 1.94 18.35
C ASP A 184 15.40 0.44 18.31
N ALA A 185 14.54 -0.41 17.77
CA ALA A 185 14.81 -1.83 17.59
C ALA A 185 16.00 -2.06 16.62
N ILE A 186 16.08 -1.32 15.52
CA ILE A 186 17.20 -1.39 14.58
C ILE A 186 18.50 -0.95 15.26
N ARG A 187 18.51 0.15 16.02
CA ARG A 187 19.68 0.63 16.77
C ARG A 187 20.18 -0.37 17.81
N GLN A 188 19.23 -1.06 18.48
CA GLN A 188 19.53 -2.07 19.50
C GLN A 188 19.81 -3.44 18.90
N ARG A 189 19.67 -3.58 17.57
CA ARG A 189 19.77 -4.86 16.86
C ARG A 189 18.78 -5.92 17.36
N ASP A 190 17.63 -5.47 17.84
CA ASP A 190 16.55 -6.32 18.32
C ASP A 190 15.58 -6.65 17.20
N ALA A 191 15.86 -7.76 16.51
CA ALA A 191 15.05 -8.20 15.38
C ALA A 191 13.65 -8.64 15.81
N ASP A 192 13.48 -9.17 17.00
CA ASP A 192 12.18 -9.63 17.49
C ASP A 192 11.30 -8.43 17.87
N ALA A 193 11.87 -7.38 18.48
CA ALA A 193 11.15 -6.13 18.72
C ALA A 193 10.73 -5.44 17.42
N ALA A 194 11.58 -5.47 16.37
CA ALA A 194 11.24 -4.91 15.07
C ALA A 194 10.08 -5.67 14.41
N VAL A 195 10.10 -6.99 14.41
CA VAL A 195 9.00 -7.85 13.91
C VAL A 195 7.71 -7.57 14.68
N ALA A 196 7.74 -7.61 16.01
CA ALA A 196 6.58 -7.33 16.86
C ALA A 196 6.01 -5.92 16.64
N THR A 197 6.87 -4.96 16.27
CA THR A 197 6.39 -3.61 15.95
C THR A 197 5.60 -3.57 14.64
N TYR A 198 6.04 -4.28 13.59
CA TYR A 198 5.26 -4.40 12.36
C TYR A 198 3.94 -5.15 12.57
N GLU A 199 3.93 -6.21 13.38
CA GLU A 199 2.69 -6.91 13.74
C GLU A 199 1.68 -5.98 14.42
N ARG A 200 2.11 -5.20 15.41
CA ARG A 200 1.24 -4.23 16.09
C ARG A 200 0.75 -3.14 15.13
N LEU A 201 1.66 -2.57 14.34
CA LEU A 201 1.35 -1.54 13.36
C LEU A 201 0.24 -2.02 12.42
N MET A 202 0.41 -3.18 11.79
CA MET A 202 -0.55 -3.70 10.83
C MET A 202 -1.89 -4.05 11.48
N ASN A 203 -1.89 -4.54 12.72
CA ASN A 203 -3.13 -4.80 13.47
C ASN A 203 -3.88 -3.50 13.82
N GLU A 204 -3.19 -2.40 14.14
CA GLU A 204 -3.84 -1.12 14.39
C GLU A 204 -4.36 -0.49 13.08
N LEU A 205 -3.59 -0.59 12.00
CA LEU A 205 -3.97 -0.01 10.70
C LEU A 205 -5.14 -0.74 10.04
N VAL A 206 -5.24 -2.07 10.18
CA VAL A 206 -6.32 -2.85 9.55
C VAL A 206 -7.70 -2.43 10.08
N ASP A 207 -7.84 -2.13 11.36
CA ASP A 207 -9.11 -1.71 11.92
C ASP A 207 -9.56 -0.34 11.39
N ILE A 208 -8.61 0.58 11.16
CA ILE A 208 -8.87 1.86 10.51
C ILE A 208 -9.29 1.65 9.05
N ALA A 209 -8.57 0.79 8.33
CA ALA A 209 -8.87 0.48 6.93
C ALA A 209 -10.27 -0.13 6.79
N ILE A 210 -10.60 -1.14 7.60
CA ILE A 210 -11.91 -1.80 7.60
C ILE A 210 -13.02 -0.80 7.92
N LYS A 211 -12.83 0.04 8.94
CA LYS A 211 -13.81 1.08 9.27
C LYS A 211 -14.07 1.98 8.07
N ARG A 212 -13.01 2.46 7.38
CA ARG A 212 -13.16 3.33 6.20
C ARG A 212 -13.89 2.63 5.05
N LEU A 213 -13.53 1.38 4.75
CA LEU A 213 -14.16 0.61 3.69
C LEU A 213 -15.65 0.36 4.01
N ARG A 214 -15.97 0.12 5.29
CA ARG A 214 -17.35 -0.04 5.76
C ARG A 214 -18.14 1.26 5.65
N ASP A 215 -17.57 2.39 6.07
CA ASP A 215 -18.20 3.71 5.98
C ASP A 215 -18.48 4.11 4.51
N ARG A 216 -17.73 3.55 3.55
CA ARG A 216 -17.92 3.73 2.11
C ARG A 216 -18.84 2.69 1.45
N GLY A 217 -19.33 1.71 2.21
CA GLY A 217 -20.27 0.69 1.74
C GLY A 217 -19.63 -0.33 0.78
N LEU A 218 -18.32 -0.63 0.95
CA LEU A 218 -17.58 -1.53 0.06
C LEU A 218 -17.64 -3.01 0.48
N PHE A 219 -18.08 -3.29 1.70
CA PHE A 219 -18.32 -4.67 2.14
C PHE A 219 -19.70 -5.16 1.70
N ASP A 220 -19.80 -6.47 1.52
CA ASP A 220 -21.08 -7.11 1.24
C ASP A 220 -22.07 -6.79 2.39
N GLN A 221 -23.24 -6.30 2.02
CA GLN A 221 -24.36 -6.12 2.95
C GLN A 221 -25.12 -7.45 2.98
N GLY A 222 -24.55 -8.43 3.71
CA GLY A 222 -25.15 -9.76 3.86
C GLY A 222 -26.61 -9.78 4.29
#